data_f8612e15883e64dc3883c44e4ffb23c4
#
_entry.id   f8612e15883e64dc3883c44e4ffb23c4
#
_cell.length_a   1.000
_cell.length_b   1.000
_cell.length_c   1.000
_cell.angle_alpha   90.00
_cell.angle_beta   90.00
_cell.angle_gamma   90.00
#
_symmetry.space_group_name_H-M   'P 1'
#
loop_
_entity.id
_entity.type
_entity.pdbx_description
1 polymer ?
#
loop_
_entity_poly.entity_id
_entity_poly.type
_entity_poly.pdbx_seq_one_letter_code
_entity_poly.pdbx_strand_id
1 'polypeptide(L)'
;MPLHAILLDMDGVLVDVSGSFRRAITDTVEHFAGAPPAPGAIQAKKDAGGFNNDWVLSHALVREAGADTAFEDVKAHFQSLYTGSDYDGLITTEPPSIRTETLAALADRYRLALVTGRPEADAEWTLRRFGWDRYIPVVIGMGRQGDRGKPDPYGLHLALGEIGASPEAALFAGDTVDDVRAANRAGCHAIGVVPPGHDAAAHRATLLAAGAETVLTSPDDLVGLADEIARR
;
A
#
# COMPACT_ATOMS: atom_id res chain seq x y z
N MET A 1 -16.95 7.16 -19.22
CA MET A 1 -18.09 7.06 -18.25
C MET A 1 -17.76 7.92 -17.04
N PRO A 2 -18.75 8.51 -16.34
CA PRO A 2 -18.46 9.31 -15.16
C PRO A 2 -17.78 8.45 -14.08
N LEU A 3 -16.82 9.03 -13.37
CA LEU A 3 -16.14 8.39 -12.24
C LEU A 3 -17.13 8.21 -11.07
N HIS A 4 -17.19 7.01 -10.50
CA HIS A 4 -18.12 6.66 -9.40
C HIS A 4 -17.38 6.18 -8.15
N ALA A 5 -16.17 5.65 -8.28
CA ALA A 5 -15.44 5.04 -7.19
C ALA A 5 -13.96 5.39 -7.21
N ILE A 6 -13.36 5.44 -6.04
CA ILE A 6 -11.93 5.61 -5.83
C ILE A 6 -11.46 4.50 -4.88
N LEU A 7 -10.59 3.65 -5.39
CA LEU A 7 -9.89 2.66 -4.61
C LEU A 7 -8.52 3.22 -4.25
N LEU A 8 -8.07 2.95 -3.04
CA LEU A 8 -6.83 3.50 -2.49
C LEU A 8 -5.96 2.34 -1.98
N ASP A 9 -4.65 2.42 -2.20
CA ASP A 9 -3.72 1.67 -1.37
C ASP A 9 -3.49 2.41 -0.04
N MET A 10 -2.89 1.74 0.93
CA MET A 10 -2.59 2.33 2.24
C MET A 10 -1.16 2.85 2.29
N ASP A 11 -0.19 1.99 2.04
CA ASP A 11 1.24 2.26 2.24
C ASP A 11 1.76 3.21 1.16
N GLY A 12 2.40 4.32 1.56
CA GLY A 12 2.86 5.33 0.61
C GLY A 12 1.75 6.22 0.00
N VAL A 13 0.47 5.88 0.22
CA VAL A 13 -0.69 6.65 -0.27
C VAL A 13 -1.45 7.32 0.88
N LEU A 14 -1.99 6.54 1.81
CA LEU A 14 -2.70 7.08 2.97
C LEU A 14 -1.76 7.41 4.13
N VAL A 15 -0.74 6.59 4.34
CA VAL A 15 0.24 6.75 5.42
C VAL A 15 1.67 6.62 4.91
N ASP A 16 2.59 7.33 5.56
CA ASP A 16 4.02 7.21 5.33
C ASP A 16 4.59 6.07 6.19
N VAL A 17 5.05 5.03 5.54
CA VAL A 17 5.60 3.82 6.16
C VAL A 17 7.13 3.78 6.14
N SER A 18 7.79 4.85 5.72
CA SER A 18 9.26 4.90 5.59
C SER A 18 9.97 4.65 6.92
N GLY A 19 9.37 5.08 8.04
CA GLY A 19 9.90 4.91 9.38
C GLY A 19 9.47 3.64 10.11
N SER A 20 8.47 2.91 9.61
CA SER A 20 7.89 1.72 10.27
C SER A 20 8.34 0.42 9.63
N PHE A 21 7.87 0.08 8.43
CA PHE A 21 8.20 -1.18 7.77
C PHE A 21 9.69 -1.35 7.51
N ARG A 22 10.37 -0.33 6.98
CA ARG A 22 11.81 -0.41 6.73
C ARG A 22 12.60 -0.67 8.01
N ARG A 23 12.18 -0.07 9.12
CA ARG A 23 12.77 -0.29 10.42
C ARG A 23 12.46 -1.70 10.93
N ALA A 24 11.20 -2.15 10.87
CA ALA A 24 10.83 -3.52 11.27
C ALA A 24 11.62 -4.58 10.48
N ILE A 25 11.79 -4.40 9.14
CA ILE A 25 12.63 -5.29 8.32
C ILE A 25 14.07 -5.26 8.82
N THR A 26 14.65 -4.07 9.00
CA THR A 26 16.05 -3.90 9.42
C THR A 26 16.31 -4.56 10.76
N ASP A 27 15.48 -4.23 11.77
CA ASP A 27 15.62 -4.73 13.14
C ASP A 27 15.38 -6.27 13.18
N THR A 28 14.47 -6.80 12.35
CA THR A 28 14.24 -8.24 12.21
C THR A 28 15.45 -8.97 11.61
N VAL A 29 16.02 -8.42 10.53
CA VAL A 29 17.22 -9.02 9.92
C VAL A 29 18.40 -8.99 10.92
N GLU A 30 18.62 -7.85 11.58
CA GLU A 30 19.67 -7.71 12.58
C GLU A 30 19.51 -8.70 13.75
N HIS A 31 18.27 -8.91 14.21
CA HIS A 31 17.98 -9.88 15.30
C HIS A 31 18.43 -11.30 14.94
N PHE A 32 18.10 -11.78 13.74
CA PHE A 32 18.39 -13.18 13.35
C PHE A 32 19.76 -13.39 12.72
N ALA A 33 20.31 -12.37 12.05
CA ALA A 33 21.57 -12.46 11.33
C ALA A 33 22.75 -11.79 12.07
N GLY A 34 22.48 -11.07 13.17
CA GLY A 34 23.51 -10.39 13.96
C GLY A 34 24.02 -9.06 13.37
N ALA A 35 23.51 -8.65 12.21
CA ALA A 35 23.81 -7.37 11.57
C ALA A 35 22.63 -6.90 10.70
N PRO A 36 22.45 -5.59 10.53
CA PRO A 36 21.42 -5.06 9.65
C PRO A 36 21.70 -5.44 8.19
N PRO A 37 20.67 -5.44 7.31
CA PRO A 37 20.86 -5.69 5.89
C PRO A 37 21.76 -4.62 5.26
N ALA A 38 22.49 -4.98 4.20
CA ALA A 38 23.35 -4.04 3.48
C ALA A 38 22.55 -2.81 2.99
N PRO A 39 23.16 -1.60 2.97
CA PRO A 39 22.49 -0.41 2.46
C PRO A 39 21.90 -0.64 1.07
N GLY A 40 20.62 -0.30 0.89
CA GLY A 40 19.90 -0.48 -0.37
C GLY A 40 19.34 -1.90 -0.63
N ALA A 41 19.68 -2.91 0.16
CA ALA A 41 19.22 -4.30 -0.07
C ALA A 41 17.69 -4.43 -0.05
N ILE A 42 17.01 -3.76 0.88
CA ILE A 42 15.55 -3.73 0.97
C ILE A 42 14.95 -3.17 -0.33
N GLN A 43 15.45 -2.01 -0.79
CA GLN A 43 14.95 -1.38 -2.00
C GLN A 43 15.24 -2.22 -3.25
N ALA A 44 16.45 -2.76 -3.38
CA ALA A 44 16.80 -3.62 -4.51
C ALA A 44 15.88 -4.83 -4.66
N LYS A 45 15.45 -5.43 -3.53
CA LYS A 45 14.47 -6.54 -3.56
C LYS A 45 13.06 -6.07 -3.94
N LYS A 46 12.63 -4.95 -3.43
CA LYS A 46 11.33 -4.37 -3.82
C LYS A 46 11.30 -4.01 -5.31
N ASP A 47 12.38 -3.44 -5.84
CA ASP A 47 12.51 -3.09 -7.26
C ASP A 47 12.56 -4.31 -8.18
N ALA A 48 13.13 -5.42 -7.69
CA ALA A 48 13.12 -6.69 -8.43
C ALA A 48 11.73 -7.32 -8.57
N GLY A 49 10.76 -6.89 -7.74
CA GLY A 49 9.40 -7.42 -7.71
C GLY A 49 9.25 -8.73 -6.92
N GLY A 50 8.01 -9.08 -6.57
CA GLY A 50 7.70 -10.31 -5.81
C GLY A 50 7.92 -10.20 -4.29
N PHE A 51 8.28 -9.02 -3.79
CA PHE A 51 8.53 -8.76 -2.37
C PHE A 51 7.60 -7.70 -1.76
N ASN A 52 6.34 -7.67 -2.19
CA ASN A 52 5.32 -6.79 -1.59
C ASN A 52 4.92 -7.24 -0.18
N ASN A 53 5.17 -8.51 0.16
CA ASN A 53 4.99 -9.02 1.51
C ASN A 53 6.29 -8.84 2.30
N ASP A 54 6.29 -7.93 3.28
CA ASP A 54 7.48 -7.59 4.06
C ASP A 54 7.96 -8.73 4.99
N TRP A 55 7.11 -9.68 5.34
CA TRP A 55 7.53 -10.89 6.04
C TRP A 55 8.38 -11.80 5.14
N VAL A 56 7.94 -11.96 3.87
CA VAL A 56 8.69 -12.73 2.87
C VAL A 56 10.01 -12.03 2.56
N LEU A 57 9.99 -10.71 2.43
CA LEU A 57 11.18 -9.90 2.23
C LEU A 57 12.18 -10.04 3.39
N SER A 58 11.70 -9.91 4.63
CA SER A 58 12.53 -10.05 5.84
C SER A 58 13.16 -11.42 5.91
N HIS A 59 12.36 -12.48 5.68
CA HIS A 59 12.86 -13.86 5.69
C HIS A 59 13.91 -14.12 4.59
N ALA A 60 13.71 -13.58 3.39
CA ALA A 60 14.68 -13.68 2.31
C ALA A 60 16.03 -13.02 2.68
N LEU A 61 15.98 -11.83 3.29
CA LEU A 61 17.18 -11.11 3.74
C LEU A 61 17.90 -11.84 4.89
N VAL A 62 17.15 -12.42 5.84
CA VAL A 62 17.70 -13.25 6.94
C VAL A 62 18.45 -14.46 6.36
N ARG A 63 17.86 -15.15 5.39
CA ARG A 63 18.50 -16.29 4.73
C ARG A 63 19.71 -15.91 3.89
N GLU A 64 19.68 -14.81 3.19
CA GLU A 64 20.83 -14.28 2.43
C GLU A 64 22.00 -13.90 3.34
N ALA A 65 21.72 -13.45 4.55
CA ALA A 65 22.73 -13.19 5.56
C ALA A 65 23.29 -14.48 6.21
N GLY A 66 22.81 -15.67 5.80
CA GLY A 66 23.32 -16.96 6.24
C GLY A 66 22.63 -17.54 7.50
N ALA A 67 21.57 -16.92 8.00
CA ALA A 67 20.81 -17.45 9.13
C ALA A 67 19.73 -18.42 8.63
N ASP A 68 19.69 -19.63 9.22
CA ASP A 68 18.67 -20.65 8.92
C ASP A 68 17.55 -20.59 9.97
N THR A 69 16.57 -19.72 9.71
CA THR A 69 15.45 -19.43 10.62
C THR A 69 14.13 -19.75 9.92
N ALA A 70 13.18 -20.32 10.66
CA ALA A 70 11.85 -20.59 10.10
C ALA A 70 11.10 -19.29 9.75
N PHE A 71 10.31 -19.34 8.67
CA PHE A 71 9.51 -18.20 8.22
C PHE A 71 8.58 -17.64 9.31
N GLU A 72 7.93 -18.54 10.07
CA GLU A 72 7.00 -18.14 11.13
C GLU A 72 7.68 -17.41 12.29
N ASP A 73 8.94 -17.74 12.61
CA ASP A 73 9.72 -17.05 13.64
C ASP A 73 10.08 -15.62 13.19
N VAL A 74 10.52 -15.49 11.93
CA VAL A 74 10.80 -14.18 11.33
C VAL A 74 9.55 -13.30 11.29
N LYS A 75 8.42 -13.88 10.87
CA LYS A 75 7.13 -13.19 10.84
C LYS A 75 6.68 -12.78 12.24
N ALA A 76 6.76 -13.67 13.22
CA ALA A 76 6.37 -13.37 14.60
C ALA A 76 7.22 -12.23 15.20
N HIS A 77 8.53 -12.25 14.96
CA HIS A 77 9.42 -11.19 15.41
C HIS A 77 9.11 -9.86 14.73
N PHE A 78 8.95 -9.85 13.39
CA PHE A 78 8.54 -8.66 12.65
C PHE A 78 7.25 -8.05 13.22
N GLN A 79 6.21 -8.89 13.43
CA GLN A 79 4.93 -8.42 13.97
C GLN A 79 5.07 -7.88 15.39
N SER A 80 5.92 -8.48 16.23
CA SER A 80 6.17 -7.96 17.58
C SER A 80 6.79 -6.57 17.58
N LEU A 81 7.57 -6.22 16.57
CA LEU A 81 8.12 -4.87 16.37
C LEU A 81 7.11 -3.94 15.73
N TYR A 82 6.39 -4.43 14.71
CA TYR A 82 5.53 -3.60 13.88
C TYR A 82 4.22 -3.25 14.58
N THR A 83 3.44 -4.25 15.00
CA THR A 83 2.18 -4.02 15.73
C THR A 83 2.38 -3.95 17.24
N GLY A 84 3.43 -4.57 17.77
CA GLY A 84 3.57 -4.77 19.21
C GLY A 84 2.57 -5.78 19.75
N SER A 85 2.25 -5.67 21.05
CA SER A 85 1.29 -6.56 21.74
C SER A 85 -0.15 -6.08 21.64
N ASP A 86 -0.37 -4.78 21.51
CA ASP A 86 -1.70 -4.14 21.44
C ASP A 86 -1.67 -2.89 20.55
N TYR A 87 -1.09 -3.01 19.35
CA TYR A 87 -0.87 -1.89 18.44
C TYR A 87 -0.08 -0.74 19.09
N ASP A 88 0.90 -1.08 19.91
CA ASP A 88 1.83 -0.17 20.57
C ASP A 88 3.22 -0.12 19.91
N GLY A 89 3.40 -0.85 18.80
CA GLY A 89 4.64 -0.96 18.04
C GLY A 89 4.86 0.18 17.04
N LEU A 90 5.72 -0.09 16.04
CA LEU A 90 6.13 0.89 15.02
C LEU A 90 4.97 1.44 14.18
N ILE A 91 3.88 0.71 14.03
CA ILE A 91 2.66 1.16 13.35
C ILE A 91 2.11 2.48 13.92
N THR A 92 2.36 2.75 15.21
CA THR A 92 1.98 4.00 15.87
C THR A 92 2.77 5.22 15.39
N THR A 93 3.91 5.00 14.74
CA THR A 93 4.80 6.08 14.28
C THR A 93 4.48 6.56 12.88
N GLU A 94 3.57 5.90 12.16
CA GLU A 94 3.20 6.23 10.79
C GLU A 94 2.38 7.53 10.74
N PRO A 95 2.88 8.60 10.10
CA PRO A 95 2.11 9.81 9.93
C PRO A 95 1.17 9.67 8.72
N PRO A 96 0.06 10.45 8.67
CA PRO A 96 -0.79 10.52 7.50
C PRO A 96 -0.05 11.16 6.31
N SER A 97 -0.21 10.60 5.11
CA SER A 97 0.25 11.19 3.84
C SER A 97 -0.85 11.97 3.14
N ILE A 98 -2.11 11.74 3.51
CA ILE A 98 -3.29 12.41 2.98
C ILE A 98 -4.01 13.18 4.10
N ARG A 99 -4.59 14.31 3.77
CA ARG A 99 -5.40 15.07 4.74
C ARG A 99 -6.78 14.45 4.89
N THR A 100 -7.32 14.49 6.10
CA THR A 100 -8.68 14.01 6.40
C THR A 100 -9.73 14.77 5.57
N GLU A 101 -9.53 16.06 5.32
CA GLU A 101 -10.41 16.89 4.50
C GLU A 101 -10.45 16.44 3.04
N THR A 102 -9.32 15.94 2.52
CA THR A 102 -9.24 15.33 1.18
C THR A 102 -10.10 14.07 1.10
N LEU A 103 -9.97 13.16 2.07
CA LEU A 103 -10.80 11.95 2.14
C LEU A 103 -12.28 12.29 2.29
N ALA A 104 -12.63 13.28 3.11
CA ALA A 104 -14.00 13.74 3.26
C ALA A 104 -14.57 14.24 1.93
N ALA A 105 -13.85 15.12 1.24
CA ALA A 105 -14.27 15.68 -0.04
C ALA A 105 -14.42 14.63 -1.16
N LEU A 106 -13.57 13.57 -1.12
CA LEU A 106 -13.71 12.43 -2.03
C LEU A 106 -14.92 11.57 -1.67
N ALA A 107 -15.13 11.28 -0.38
CA ALA A 107 -16.25 10.45 0.10
C ALA A 107 -17.63 11.10 -0.11
N ASP A 108 -17.70 12.43 -0.12
CA ASP A 108 -18.94 13.17 -0.43
C ASP A 108 -19.43 12.91 -1.87
N ARG A 109 -18.56 12.46 -2.77
CA ARG A 109 -18.82 12.37 -4.21
C ARG A 109 -18.61 10.99 -4.80
N TYR A 110 -17.70 10.21 -4.21
CA TYR A 110 -17.28 8.91 -4.71
C TYR A 110 -17.39 7.84 -3.62
N ARG A 111 -17.61 6.59 -4.02
CA ARG A 111 -17.50 5.44 -3.11
C ARG A 111 -16.03 5.11 -2.92
N LEU A 112 -15.58 5.10 -1.66
CA LEU A 112 -14.19 4.79 -1.35
C LEU A 112 -14.04 3.36 -0.86
N ALA A 113 -12.94 2.71 -1.24
CA ALA A 113 -12.51 1.42 -0.72
C ALA A 113 -10.98 1.37 -0.59
N LEU A 114 -10.49 0.56 0.34
CA LEU A 114 -9.08 0.28 0.54
C LEU A 114 -8.74 -1.10 -0.03
N VAL A 115 -7.64 -1.19 -0.79
CA VAL A 115 -7.07 -2.47 -1.26
C VAL A 115 -5.58 -2.47 -0.94
N THR A 116 -5.18 -3.23 0.06
CA THR A 116 -3.83 -3.17 0.63
C THR A 116 -3.20 -4.55 0.81
N GLY A 117 -1.87 -4.60 0.83
CA GLY A 117 -1.10 -5.79 1.21
C GLY A 117 -1.06 -6.05 2.72
N ARG A 118 -1.59 -5.15 3.56
CA ARG A 118 -1.68 -5.36 5.00
C ARG A 118 -2.74 -6.40 5.37
N PRO A 119 -2.59 -7.09 6.52
CA PRO A 119 -3.72 -7.74 7.17
C PRO A 119 -4.86 -6.75 7.40
N GLU A 120 -6.10 -7.22 7.26
CA GLU A 120 -7.30 -6.37 7.46
C GLU A 120 -7.29 -5.67 8.81
N ALA A 121 -6.94 -6.41 9.89
CA ALA A 121 -6.93 -5.86 11.25
C ALA A 121 -5.97 -4.66 11.39
N ASP A 122 -4.78 -4.73 10.76
CA ASP A 122 -3.79 -3.65 10.80
C ASP A 122 -4.27 -2.43 10.00
N ALA A 123 -4.87 -2.67 8.84
CA ALA A 123 -5.44 -1.62 8.00
C ALA A 123 -6.63 -0.92 8.69
N GLU A 124 -7.55 -1.68 9.25
CA GLU A 124 -8.70 -1.15 9.99
C GLU A 124 -8.29 -0.38 11.24
N TRP A 125 -7.26 -0.86 11.95
CA TRP A 125 -6.71 -0.13 13.09
C TRP A 125 -6.17 1.24 12.66
N THR A 126 -5.42 1.29 11.56
CA THR A 126 -4.90 2.55 11.01
C THR A 126 -6.04 3.50 10.61
N LEU A 127 -7.07 2.98 9.91
CA LEU A 127 -8.24 3.81 9.56
C LEU A 127 -8.94 4.38 10.81
N ARG A 128 -9.16 3.55 11.83
CA ARG A 128 -9.78 4.01 13.10
C ARG A 128 -8.91 5.02 13.84
N ARG A 129 -7.59 4.83 13.87
CA ARG A 129 -6.65 5.75 14.50
C ARG A 129 -6.77 7.18 13.97
N PHE A 130 -7.00 7.33 12.66
CA PHE A 130 -7.15 8.63 12.01
C PHE A 130 -8.62 9.06 11.84
N GLY A 131 -9.59 8.23 12.23
CA GLY A 131 -11.02 8.48 12.04
C GLY A 131 -11.45 8.42 10.57
N TRP A 132 -10.74 7.64 9.74
CA TRP A 132 -10.99 7.48 8.31
C TRP A 132 -11.91 6.32 7.96
N ASP A 133 -12.18 5.43 8.91
CA ASP A 133 -13.10 4.29 8.78
C ASP A 133 -14.52 4.72 8.34
N ARG A 134 -14.95 5.91 8.73
CA ARG A 134 -16.22 6.51 8.28
C ARG A 134 -16.25 6.89 6.79
N TYR A 135 -15.09 7.13 6.16
CA TYR A 135 -14.97 7.50 4.75
C TYR A 135 -14.66 6.28 3.86
N ILE A 136 -13.99 5.27 4.42
CA ILE A 136 -13.52 4.08 3.71
C ILE A 136 -14.13 2.84 4.37
N PRO A 137 -15.40 2.51 4.05
CA PRO A 137 -16.13 1.43 4.72
C PRO A 137 -15.74 0.02 4.26
N VAL A 138 -15.05 -0.11 3.12
CA VAL A 138 -14.64 -1.40 2.55
C VAL A 138 -13.12 -1.52 2.59
N VAL A 139 -12.64 -2.58 3.24
CA VAL A 139 -11.22 -2.92 3.35
C VAL A 139 -11.00 -4.32 2.77
N ILE A 140 -10.14 -4.39 1.75
CA ILE A 140 -9.65 -5.63 1.16
C ILE A 140 -8.17 -5.74 1.49
N GLY A 141 -7.86 -6.47 2.55
CA GLY A 141 -6.49 -6.75 2.98
C GLY A 141 -5.98 -8.08 2.44
N MET A 142 -4.80 -8.49 2.92
CA MET A 142 -4.12 -9.69 2.44
C MET A 142 -4.91 -10.98 2.73
N GLY A 143 -5.67 -11.05 3.83
CA GLY A 143 -6.45 -12.23 4.19
C GLY A 143 -7.56 -12.51 3.18
N ARG A 144 -8.25 -11.49 2.72
CA ARG A 144 -9.30 -11.59 1.71
C ARG A 144 -8.75 -11.81 0.29
N GLN A 145 -7.54 -11.35 0.00
CA GLN A 145 -6.87 -11.58 -1.27
C GLN A 145 -6.27 -13.00 -1.36
N GLY A 146 -5.88 -13.60 -0.25
CA GLY A 146 -5.18 -14.88 -0.24
C GLY A 146 -3.89 -14.81 -1.05
N ASP A 147 -3.67 -15.80 -1.92
CA ASP A 147 -2.50 -15.86 -2.81
C ASP A 147 -2.61 -14.92 -4.03
N ARG A 148 -3.70 -14.16 -4.14
CA ARG A 148 -4.02 -13.29 -5.28
C ARG A 148 -3.86 -11.80 -4.95
N GLY A 149 -2.80 -11.48 -4.22
CA GLY A 149 -2.42 -10.10 -3.96
C GLY A 149 -1.90 -9.39 -5.22
N LYS A 150 -1.86 -8.05 -5.19
CA LYS A 150 -1.32 -7.21 -6.27
C LYS A 150 0.04 -7.75 -6.73
N PRO A 151 0.29 -7.89 -8.03
CA PRO A 151 -0.41 -7.32 -9.19
C PRO A 151 -1.61 -8.11 -9.76
N ASP A 152 -2.14 -9.13 -9.04
CA ASP A 152 -3.41 -9.76 -9.42
C ASP A 152 -4.55 -8.75 -9.17
N PRO A 153 -5.51 -8.57 -10.10
CA PRO A 153 -6.60 -7.61 -9.96
C PRO A 153 -7.69 -8.06 -8.98
N TYR A 154 -7.58 -9.23 -8.38
CA TYR A 154 -8.64 -9.86 -7.59
C TYR A 154 -9.11 -8.99 -6.43
N GLY A 155 -8.18 -8.40 -5.67
CA GLY A 155 -8.53 -7.49 -4.57
C GLY A 155 -9.35 -6.28 -5.02
N LEU A 156 -9.00 -5.71 -6.19
CA LEU A 156 -9.74 -4.59 -6.76
C LEU A 156 -11.14 -5.01 -7.18
N HIS A 157 -11.29 -6.19 -7.82
CA HIS A 157 -12.61 -6.71 -8.20
C HIS A 157 -13.50 -7.01 -6.98
N LEU A 158 -12.92 -7.51 -5.87
CA LEU A 158 -13.66 -7.67 -4.62
C LEU A 158 -14.17 -6.33 -4.09
N ALA A 159 -13.29 -5.32 -4.02
CA ALA A 159 -13.66 -3.98 -3.56
C ALA A 159 -14.76 -3.37 -4.42
N LEU A 160 -14.60 -3.42 -5.77
CA LEU A 160 -15.59 -2.91 -6.72
C LEU A 160 -16.94 -3.61 -6.57
N GLY A 161 -16.94 -4.93 -6.39
CA GLY A 161 -18.17 -5.70 -6.15
C GLY A 161 -18.91 -5.24 -4.89
N GLU A 162 -18.20 -4.98 -3.80
CA GLU A 162 -18.80 -4.56 -2.53
C GLU A 162 -19.33 -3.12 -2.56
N ILE A 163 -18.61 -2.21 -3.23
CA ILE A 163 -19.08 -0.84 -3.37
C ILE A 163 -20.05 -0.65 -4.54
N GLY A 164 -20.30 -1.70 -5.33
CA GLY A 164 -21.24 -1.66 -6.46
C GLY A 164 -20.80 -0.69 -7.57
N ALA A 165 -19.52 -0.74 -7.98
CA ALA A 165 -18.95 0.07 -9.04
C ALA A 165 -18.38 -0.81 -10.17
N SER A 166 -18.41 -0.31 -11.42
CA SER A 166 -17.72 -0.96 -12.52
C SER A 166 -16.26 -0.48 -12.61
N PRO A 167 -15.33 -1.32 -13.10
CA PRO A 167 -13.92 -0.95 -13.22
C PRO A 167 -13.70 0.34 -14.02
N GLU A 168 -14.40 0.50 -15.14
CA GLU A 168 -14.24 1.65 -16.06
C GLU A 168 -14.72 2.98 -15.44
N ALA A 169 -15.51 2.91 -14.37
CA ALA A 169 -15.98 4.07 -13.59
C ALA A 169 -15.21 4.21 -12.26
N ALA A 170 -14.07 3.58 -12.13
CA ALA A 170 -13.25 3.60 -10.93
C ALA A 170 -11.80 3.97 -11.24
N LEU A 171 -11.13 4.63 -10.28
CA LEU A 171 -9.69 4.75 -10.27
C LEU A 171 -9.10 3.95 -9.09
N PHE A 172 -7.87 3.50 -9.24
CA PHE A 172 -7.05 2.98 -8.16
C PHE A 172 -5.77 3.80 -8.03
N ALA A 173 -5.52 4.34 -6.84
CA ALA A 173 -4.32 5.10 -6.51
C ALA A 173 -3.38 4.25 -5.65
N GLY A 174 -2.15 4.03 -6.13
CA GLY A 174 -1.13 3.25 -5.47
C GLY A 174 0.27 3.79 -5.72
N ASP A 175 1.25 3.37 -4.93
CA ASP A 175 2.62 3.85 -4.99
C ASP A 175 3.60 2.87 -5.64
N THR A 176 3.17 1.65 -5.95
CA THR A 176 4.03 0.59 -6.50
C THR A 176 3.70 0.24 -7.95
N VAL A 177 4.67 -0.39 -8.63
CA VAL A 177 4.49 -0.98 -9.97
C VAL A 177 3.37 -2.03 -9.97
N ASP A 178 3.23 -2.79 -8.87
CA ASP A 178 2.20 -3.83 -8.75
C ASP A 178 0.80 -3.24 -8.57
N ASP A 179 0.67 -2.07 -7.96
CA ASP A 179 -0.59 -1.31 -7.90
C ASP A 179 -1.06 -0.89 -9.29
N VAL A 180 -0.15 -0.26 -10.03
CA VAL A 180 -0.42 0.17 -11.41
C VAL A 180 -0.83 -1.00 -12.29
N ARG A 181 -0.12 -2.13 -12.19
CA ARG A 181 -0.44 -3.34 -12.95
C ARG A 181 -1.78 -3.95 -12.54
N ALA A 182 -2.09 -3.97 -11.23
CA ALA A 182 -3.38 -4.46 -10.73
C ALA A 182 -4.53 -3.59 -11.26
N ALA A 183 -4.40 -2.25 -11.22
CA ALA A 183 -5.38 -1.32 -11.76
C ALA A 183 -5.65 -1.54 -13.25
N ASN A 184 -4.58 -1.60 -14.06
CA ASN A 184 -4.68 -1.85 -15.50
C ASN A 184 -5.34 -3.19 -15.81
N ARG A 185 -4.98 -4.27 -15.09
CA ARG A 185 -5.58 -5.59 -15.25
C ARG A 185 -7.05 -5.64 -14.81
N ALA A 186 -7.41 -4.84 -13.82
CA ALA A 186 -8.79 -4.69 -13.38
C ALA A 186 -9.65 -3.87 -14.34
N GLY A 187 -9.04 -3.07 -15.23
CA GLY A 187 -9.74 -2.12 -16.10
C GLY A 187 -10.09 -0.80 -15.42
N CYS A 188 -9.42 -0.47 -14.32
CA CYS A 188 -9.55 0.82 -13.62
C CYS A 188 -8.56 1.85 -14.18
N HIS A 189 -8.86 3.14 -13.97
CA HIS A 189 -7.85 4.19 -14.15
C HIS A 189 -6.70 3.98 -13.17
N ALA A 190 -5.49 3.75 -13.70
CA ALA A 190 -4.29 3.49 -12.89
C ALA A 190 -3.58 4.80 -12.53
N ILE A 191 -3.63 5.18 -11.27
CA ILE A 191 -3.05 6.42 -10.76
C ILE A 191 -1.86 6.09 -9.86
N GLY A 192 -0.67 6.59 -10.24
CA GLY A 192 0.50 6.50 -9.39
C GLY A 192 0.54 7.61 -8.34
N VAL A 193 1.11 7.31 -7.18
CA VAL A 193 1.41 8.30 -6.13
C VAL A 193 2.88 8.18 -5.77
N VAL A 194 3.60 9.29 -5.64
CA VAL A 194 4.97 9.29 -5.15
C VAL A 194 4.94 9.28 -3.62
N PRO A 195 5.44 8.21 -2.97
CA PRO A 195 5.44 8.16 -1.52
C PRO A 195 6.47 9.13 -0.92
N PRO A 196 6.27 9.58 0.35
CA PRO A 196 7.21 10.46 1.03
C PRO A 196 8.65 9.91 1.05
N GLY A 197 9.63 10.80 0.90
CA GLY A 197 11.05 10.44 0.98
C GLY A 197 11.65 9.79 -0.26
N HIS A 198 10.87 9.57 -1.33
CA HIS A 198 11.38 9.03 -2.60
C HIS A 198 11.81 10.13 -3.57
N ASP A 199 12.75 9.80 -4.47
CA ASP A 199 13.07 10.66 -5.63
C ASP A 199 11.84 10.72 -6.54
N ALA A 200 11.17 11.86 -6.53
CA ALA A 200 9.91 12.02 -7.25
C ALA A 200 10.04 11.82 -8.76
N ALA A 201 11.17 12.22 -9.37
CA ALA A 201 11.37 12.10 -10.80
C ALA A 201 11.60 10.64 -11.21
N ALA A 202 12.46 9.92 -10.50
CA ALA A 202 12.76 8.52 -10.75
C ALA A 202 11.52 7.64 -10.47
N HIS A 203 10.83 7.85 -9.35
CA HIS A 203 9.64 7.09 -8.98
C HIS A 203 8.49 7.30 -9.98
N ARG A 204 8.24 8.58 -10.36
CA ARG A 204 7.28 8.92 -11.41
C ARG A 204 7.58 8.20 -12.73
N ALA A 205 8.84 8.20 -13.18
CA ALA A 205 9.23 7.52 -14.41
C ALA A 205 8.96 6.02 -14.34
N THR A 206 9.21 5.39 -13.20
CA THR A 206 8.96 3.96 -12.94
C THR A 206 7.46 3.63 -13.03
N LEU A 207 6.60 4.41 -12.38
CA LEU A 207 5.15 4.17 -12.39
C LEU A 207 4.54 4.44 -13.78
N LEU A 208 4.99 5.47 -14.49
CA LEU A 208 4.56 5.72 -15.88
C LEU A 208 4.97 4.58 -16.80
N ALA A 209 6.20 4.06 -16.66
CA ALA A 209 6.68 2.90 -17.43
C ALA A 209 5.88 1.62 -17.13
N ALA A 210 5.32 1.49 -15.91
CA ALA A 210 4.44 0.40 -15.54
C ALA A 210 3.01 0.54 -16.11
N GLY A 211 2.66 1.70 -16.67
CA GLY A 211 1.35 1.98 -17.29
C GLY A 211 0.42 2.86 -16.46
N ALA A 212 0.93 3.63 -15.50
CA ALA A 212 0.12 4.64 -14.82
C ALA A 212 -0.33 5.72 -15.82
N GLU A 213 -1.60 6.10 -15.79
CA GLU A 213 -2.14 7.18 -16.64
C GLU A 213 -1.59 8.55 -16.21
N THR A 214 -1.42 8.72 -14.92
CA THR A 214 -0.76 9.89 -14.32
C THR A 214 -0.12 9.50 -12.99
N VAL A 215 0.79 10.35 -12.50
CA VAL A 215 1.45 10.16 -11.21
C VAL A 215 1.39 11.47 -10.43
N LEU A 216 0.80 11.40 -9.25
CA LEU A 216 0.65 12.50 -8.31
C LEU A 216 1.86 12.57 -7.38
N THR A 217 2.25 13.78 -6.97
CA THR A 217 3.29 14.01 -5.96
C THR A 217 2.72 14.12 -4.55
N SER A 218 1.40 14.28 -4.46
CA SER A 218 0.65 14.25 -3.20
C SER A 218 -0.67 13.53 -3.42
N PRO A 219 -1.10 12.64 -2.51
CA PRO A 219 -2.43 12.04 -2.58
C PRO A 219 -3.56 13.08 -2.41
N ASP A 220 -3.27 14.26 -1.87
CA ASP A 220 -4.23 15.35 -1.78
C ASP A 220 -4.68 15.89 -3.14
N ASP A 221 -3.88 15.70 -4.20
CA ASP A 221 -4.21 16.11 -5.56
C ASP A 221 -5.29 15.21 -6.21
N LEU A 222 -5.66 14.09 -5.54
CA LEU A 222 -6.72 13.18 -6.01
C LEU A 222 -8.07 13.87 -6.23
N VAL A 223 -8.42 14.89 -5.43
CA VAL A 223 -9.68 15.64 -5.62
C VAL A 223 -9.71 16.30 -6.99
N GLY A 224 -8.66 17.04 -7.34
CA GLY A 224 -8.56 17.71 -8.64
C GLY A 224 -8.55 16.74 -9.81
N LEU A 225 -7.77 15.66 -9.68
CA LEU A 225 -7.68 14.61 -10.71
C LEU A 225 -9.02 13.89 -10.93
N ALA A 226 -9.72 13.53 -9.84
CA ALA A 226 -11.03 12.89 -9.92
C ALA A 226 -12.04 13.79 -10.67
N ASP A 227 -11.97 15.11 -10.45
CA ASP A 227 -12.78 16.11 -11.17
C ASP A 227 -12.43 16.18 -12.67
N GLU A 228 -11.17 16.01 -13.01
CA GLU A 228 -10.74 15.99 -14.42
C GLU A 228 -11.22 14.72 -15.12
N ILE A 229 -11.10 13.56 -14.48
CA ILE A 229 -11.57 12.29 -15.05
C ILE A 229 -13.09 12.30 -15.20
N ALA A 230 -13.82 12.78 -14.20
CA ALA A 230 -15.29 12.83 -14.24
C ALA A 230 -15.87 13.76 -15.35
N ARG A 231 -15.05 14.70 -15.88
CA ARG A 231 -15.45 15.61 -16.98
C ARG A 231 -15.17 15.09 -18.37
N ARG A 232 -14.43 13.98 -18.52
CA ARG A 232 -14.12 13.32 -19.80
C ARG A 232 -15.24 12.37 -20.21
#